data_0aeae146b457f906ef45508433891aa5
#
_entry.id   0aeae146b457f906ef45508433891aa5
#
_cell.length_a   1.000
_cell.length_b   1.000
_cell.length_c   1.000
_cell.angle_alpha   90.00
_cell.angle_beta   90.00
_cell.angle_gamma   90.00
#
_symmetry.space_group_name_H-M   'P 1'
#
loop_
_entity.id
_entity.type
_entity.pdbx_description
1 polymer ?
#
loop_
_entity_poly.entity_id
_entity_poly.type
_entity_poly.pdbx_seq_one_letter_code
_entity_poly.pdbx_strand_id
1 'polypeptide(L)'
;MIKSIPIERILFLDIETVPQAGNWNEISGEEKNLWDKKTLRQRGEDVSAADFYQDRAGIMAEFGKIICISVGMLEKDNRLKIKSFYGDNEKKLLEDFGNIFNSPRLQNIILCAHNGKEFDFPWIARRMLINGFQPPVPFQTFGKKPWEISHLDTMELWKFGDWKSFISLELMAHIFGVPTPKDDIDGSMVAEIYYQEKDLQRIVEYCEKDVLTLANVFRKMRQEDLLTKSE
;
A
#
# COMPACT_ATOMS: atom_id res chain seq x y z
N MET A 1 3.80 25.04 -3.50
CA MET A 1 2.57 24.30 -3.18
C MET A 1 2.87 23.07 -2.35
N ILE A 2 3.45 21.95 -2.84
CA ILE A 2 3.81 20.80 -1.96
C ILE A 2 4.88 21.13 -0.91
N LYS A 3 5.72 22.15 -1.13
CA LYS A 3 6.72 22.65 -0.16
C LYS A 3 6.11 23.28 1.10
N SER A 4 4.86 23.74 1.06
CA SER A 4 4.21 24.34 2.23
C SER A 4 3.67 23.30 3.22
N ILE A 5 3.65 22.03 2.85
CA ILE A 5 3.21 20.95 3.73
C ILE A 5 4.37 20.57 4.66
N PRO A 6 4.22 20.68 5.99
CA PRO A 6 5.25 20.24 6.93
C PRO A 6 5.48 18.74 6.79
N ILE A 7 6.71 18.36 6.44
CA ILE A 7 7.03 16.95 6.12
C ILE A 7 6.90 16.04 7.36
N GLU A 8 7.13 16.59 8.54
CA GLU A 8 6.94 15.90 9.83
C GLU A 8 5.47 15.56 10.14
N ARG A 9 4.53 16.09 9.33
CA ARG A 9 3.10 15.75 9.37
C ARG A 9 2.70 14.73 8.31
N ILE A 10 3.66 14.17 7.60
CA ILE A 10 3.42 13.16 6.57
C ILE A 10 3.76 11.79 7.13
N LEU A 11 2.84 10.86 7.02
CA LEU A 11 3.05 9.43 7.21
C LEU A 11 3.13 8.78 5.82
N PHE A 12 4.34 8.45 5.41
CA PHE A 12 4.56 7.65 4.21
C PHE A 12 4.13 6.22 4.51
N LEU A 13 3.45 5.57 3.59
CA LEU A 13 3.01 4.20 3.80
C LEU A 13 2.95 3.42 2.49
N ASP A 14 3.09 2.11 2.64
CA ASP A 14 2.95 1.12 1.60
C ASP A 14 2.38 -0.17 2.20
N ILE A 15 1.69 -1.00 1.39
CA ILE A 15 1.09 -2.25 1.83
C ILE A 15 1.42 -3.40 0.89
N GLU A 16 1.59 -4.59 1.47
CA GLU A 16 1.69 -5.83 0.72
C GLU A 16 0.48 -6.71 0.95
N THR A 17 -0.08 -7.19 -0.14
CA THR A 17 -1.32 -7.95 -0.15
C THR A 17 -1.19 -9.24 -0.93
N VAL A 18 -1.93 -10.26 -0.49
CA VAL A 18 -1.98 -11.57 -1.15
C VAL A 18 -3.44 -12.04 -1.28
N PRO A 19 -3.76 -13.00 -2.15
CA PRO A 19 -5.04 -13.68 -2.12
C PRO A 19 -5.39 -14.20 -0.72
N GLN A 20 -6.67 -14.25 -0.36
CA GLN A 20 -7.11 -14.77 0.95
C GLN A 20 -6.63 -16.21 1.18
N ALA A 21 -6.64 -17.04 0.15
CA ALA A 21 -6.09 -18.38 0.12
C ALA A 21 -5.04 -18.53 -0.97
N GLY A 22 -4.01 -19.32 -0.71
CA GLY A 22 -2.92 -19.56 -1.66
C GLY A 22 -3.33 -20.40 -2.88
N ASN A 23 -4.48 -21.05 -2.81
CA ASN A 23 -4.95 -21.93 -3.85
C ASN A 23 -6.48 -21.78 -4.04
N TRP A 24 -6.92 -21.74 -5.30
CA TRP A 24 -8.34 -21.72 -5.66
C TRP A 24 -9.18 -22.83 -5.00
N ASN A 25 -8.60 -24.01 -4.78
CA ASN A 25 -9.31 -25.12 -4.17
C ASN A 25 -9.58 -24.93 -2.66
N GLU A 26 -8.89 -24.03 -2.01
CA GLU A 26 -9.00 -23.74 -0.57
C GLU A 26 -10.14 -22.80 -0.23
N ILE A 27 -10.65 -22.03 -1.21
CA ILE A 27 -11.79 -21.14 -0.99
C ILE A 27 -13.12 -21.89 -1.10
N SER A 28 -14.12 -21.41 -0.37
CA SER A 28 -15.46 -22.03 -0.33
C SER A 28 -16.16 -21.98 -1.70
N GLY A 29 -17.15 -22.84 -1.89
CA GLY A 29 -17.99 -22.81 -3.09
C GLY A 29 -18.77 -21.51 -3.25
N GLU A 30 -19.16 -20.88 -2.13
CA GLU A 30 -19.82 -19.57 -2.14
C GLU A 30 -18.87 -18.47 -2.60
N GLU A 31 -17.65 -18.43 -2.08
CA GLU A 31 -16.62 -17.46 -2.50
C GLU A 31 -16.25 -17.62 -3.96
N LYS A 32 -16.14 -18.88 -4.47
CA LYS A 32 -15.93 -19.15 -5.90
C LYS A 32 -17.04 -18.54 -6.75
N ASN A 33 -18.28 -18.70 -6.32
CA ASN A 33 -19.45 -18.15 -7.01
C ASN A 33 -19.45 -16.61 -7.02
N LEU A 34 -19.10 -15.99 -5.89
CA LEU A 34 -19.02 -14.53 -5.77
C LEU A 34 -17.86 -13.97 -6.60
N TRP A 35 -16.72 -14.64 -6.58
CA TRP A 35 -15.57 -14.32 -7.41
C TRP A 35 -15.93 -14.38 -8.91
N ASP A 36 -16.51 -15.48 -9.34
CA ASP A 36 -16.90 -15.69 -10.74
C ASP A 36 -17.84 -14.57 -11.21
N LYS A 37 -18.89 -14.28 -10.46
CA LYS A 37 -19.84 -13.20 -10.77
C LYS A 37 -19.19 -11.82 -10.85
N LYS A 38 -18.29 -11.51 -9.91
CA LYS A 38 -17.61 -10.21 -9.87
C LYS A 38 -16.65 -10.02 -11.03
N THR A 39 -15.94 -11.08 -11.42
CA THR A 39 -14.80 -10.97 -12.34
C THR A 39 -15.12 -11.34 -13.77
N LEU A 40 -16.26 -11.96 -14.05
CA LEU A 40 -16.65 -12.45 -15.38
C LEU A 40 -16.45 -11.42 -16.50
N ARG A 41 -16.83 -10.16 -16.25
CA ARG A 41 -16.68 -9.08 -17.25
C ARG A 41 -15.24 -8.59 -17.41
N GLN A 42 -14.38 -8.80 -16.39
CA GLN A 42 -13.00 -8.32 -16.40
C GLN A 42 -12.06 -9.32 -17.06
N ARG A 43 -12.27 -10.63 -16.83
CA ARG A 43 -11.39 -11.68 -17.33
C ARG A 43 -11.67 -12.14 -18.77
N GLY A 44 -12.85 -11.82 -19.32
CA GLY A 44 -13.27 -12.34 -20.62
C GLY A 44 -13.64 -13.83 -20.57
N GLU A 45 -13.86 -14.42 -21.71
CA GLU A 45 -14.26 -15.85 -21.84
C GLU A 45 -13.07 -16.81 -21.85
N ASP A 46 -11.87 -16.31 -22.20
CA ASP A 46 -10.66 -17.12 -22.40
C ASP A 46 -9.88 -17.43 -21.12
N VAL A 47 -10.16 -16.72 -20.02
CA VAL A 47 -9.45 -16.89 -18.74
C VAL A 47 -10.37 -17.57 -17.72
N SER A 48 -9.91 -18.68 -17.15
CA SER A 48 -10.68 -19.37 -16.10
C SER A 48 -10.79 -18.51 -14.82
N ALA A 49 -11.87 -18.73 -14.05
CA ALA A 49 -12.05 -18.06 -12.76
C ALA A 49 -10.90 -18.38 -11.80
N ALA A 50 -10.36 -19.59 -11.86
CA ALA A 50 -9.25 -20.05 -11.03
C ALA A 50 -7.93 -19.35 -11.38
N ASP A 51 -7.58 -19.27 -12.65
CA ASP A 51 -6.34 -18.60 -13.10
C ASP A 51 -6.42 -17.11 -12.76
N PHE A 52 -7.57 -16.48 -13.03
CA PHE A 52 -7.78 -15.07 -12.69
C PHE A 52 -7.74 -14.79 -11.18
N TYR A 53 -8.11 -15.77 -10.35
CA TYR A 53 -7.99 -15.66 -8.89
C TYR A 53 -6.52 -15.60 -8.45
N GLN A 54 -5.68 -16.46 -9.01
CA GLN A 54 -4.25 -16.48 -8.70
C GLN A 54 -3.59 -15.12 -9.00
N ASP A 55 -3.94 -14.53 -10.15
CA ASP A 55 -3.31 -13.30 -10.63
C ASP A 55 -3.89 -12.04 -9.99
N ARG A 56 -5.16 -12.05 -9.57
CA ARG A 56 -5.89 -10.81 -9.26
C ARG A 56 -6.54 -10.75 -7.88
N ALA A 57 -6.70 -11.85 -7.17
CA ALA A 57 -7.38 -11.81 -5.88
C ALA A 57 -6.59 -10.99 -4.84
N GLY A 58 -5.27 -11.00 -4.93
CA GLY A 58 -4.38 -10.22 -4.06
C GLY A 58 -4.56 -8.71 -4.18
N ILE A 59 -5.08 -8.21 -5.30
CA ILE A 59 -5.32 -6.77 -5.50
C ILE A 59 -6.78 -6.36 -5.27
N MET A 60 -7.63 -7.27 -4.82
CA MET A 60 -9.05 -7.01 -4.51
C MET A 60 -9.31 -7.22 -3.02
N ALA A 61 -9.64 -6.15 -2.30
CA ALA A 61 -9.80 -6.17 -0.85
C ALA A 61 -10.84 -7.16 -0.32
N GLU A 62 -11.80 -7.56 -1.14
CA GLU A 62 -12.84 -8.54 -0.80
C GLU A 62 -12.33 -9.99 -0.84
N PHE A 63 -11.25 -10.27 -1.60
CA PHE A 63 -10.73 -11.61 -1.84
C PHE A 63 -9.25 -11.77 -1.46
N GLY A 64 -8.60 -10.67 -1.09
CA GLY A 64 -7.24 -10.64 -0.59
C GLY A 64 -7.16 -10.37 0.91
N LYS A 65 -5.95 -10.40 1.43
CA LYS A 65 -5.61 -9.99 2.80
C LYS A 65 -4.33 -9.17 2.79
N ILE A 66 -4.18 -8.30 3.80
CA ILE A 66 -2.94 -7.55 4.04
C ILE A 66 -2.01 -8.44 4.88
N ILE A 67 -0.76 -8.55 4.46
CA ILE A 67 0.29 -9.30 5.16
C ILE A 67 1.39 -8.40 5.72
N CYS A 68 1.53 -7.18 5.16
CA CYS A 68 2.45 -6.16 5.66
C CYS A 68 1.86 -4.77 5.44
N ILE A 69 2.06 -3.88 6.42
CA ILE A 69 1.89 -2.42 6.31
C ILE A 69 3.16 -1.80 6.85
N SER A 70 3.91 -1.10 6.02
CA SER A 70 5.07 -0.33 6.44
C SER A 70 4.73 1.15 6.45
N VAL A 71 5.16 1.86 7.51
CA VAL A 71 4.95 3.29 7.65
C VAL A 71 6.26 3.99 7.99
N GLY A 72 6.47 5.18 7.41
CA GLY A 72 7.65 6.00 7.63
C GLY A 72 7.30 7.43 8.04
N MET A 73 7.99 7.95 9.06
CA MET A 73 7.89 9.35 9.45
C MET A 73 9.26 9.97 9.58
N LEU A 74 9.36 11.25 9.19
CA LEU A 74 10.60 12.01 9.34
C LEU A 74 10.90 12.30 10.81
N GLU A 75 12.13 12.05 11.22
CA GLU A 75 12.71 12.49 12.49
C GLU A 75 13.48 13.81 12.32
N LYS A 76 13.91 14.41 13.46
CA LYS A 76 14.51 15.76 13.50
C LYS A 76 15.83 15.90 12.72
N ASP A 77 16.51 14.82 12.44
CA ASP A 77 17.85 14.77 11.84
C ASP A 77 17.87 14.31 10.39
N ASN A 78 16.77 14.51 9.67
CA ASN A 78 16.61 14.09 8.27
C ASN A 78 16.67 12.57 8.07
N ARG A 79 16.39 11.78 9.10
CA ARG A 79 16.26 10.33 9.01
C ARG A 79 14.80 9.93 8.96
N LEU A 80 14.50 8.91 8.19
CA LEU A 80 13.18 8.31 8.11
C LEU A 80 13.10 7.12 9.09
N LYS A 81 12.26 7.25 10.11
CA LYS A 81 11.94 6.13 10.98
C LYS A 81 10.84 5.31 10.36
N ILE A 82 11.14 4.05 10.06
CA ILE A 82 10.20 3.09 9.49
C ILE A 82 9.75 2.12 10.57
N LYS A 83 8.48 1.74 10.53
CA LYS A 83 7.89 0.70 11.35
C LYS A 83 6.94 -0.13 10.50
N SER A 84 7.09 -1.45 10.58
CA SER A 84 6.26 -2.40 9.86
C SER A 84 5.35 -3.17 10.81
N PHE A 85 4.14 -3.45 10.32
CA PHE A 85 3.12 -4.30 10.93
C PHE A 85 2.88 -5.44 9.97
N TYR A 86 3.19 -6.67 10.36
CA TYR A 86 3.15 -7.82 9.47
C TYR A 86 2.83 -9.11 10.20
N GLY A 87 2.40 -10.10 9.48
CA GLY A 87 2.11 -11.41 10.01
C GLY A 87 0.98 -12.15 9.28
N ASP A 88 0.82 -13.43 9.61
CA ASP A 88 -0.23 -14.29 9.04
C ASP A 88 -1.63 -13.94 9.58
N ASN A 89 -1.70 -13.36 10.77
CA ASN A 89 -2.93 -12.94 11.40
C ASN A 89 -3.24 -11.48 11.06
N GLU A 90 -3.94 -11.28 9.94
CA GLU A 90 -4.33 -9.96 9.47
C GLU A 90 -5.10 -9.14 10.52
N LYS A 91 -5.98 -9.78 11.29
CA LYS A 91 -6.75 -9.09 12.33
C LYS A 91 -5.84 -8.45 13.36
N LYS A 92 -4.83 -9.20 13.84
CA LYS A 92 -3.84 -8.69 14.80
C LYS A 92 -2.97 -7.59 14.19
N LEU A 93 -2.53 -7.76 12.94
CA LEU A 93 -1.78 -6.76 12.19
C LEU A 93 -2.55 -5.44 12.10
N LEU A 94 -3.82 -5.49 11.71
CA LEU A 94 -4.68 -4.31 11.57
C LEU A 94 -4.99 -3.64 12.91
N GLU A 95 -5.17 -4.42 13.99
CA GLU A 95 -5.33 -3.90 15.34
C GLU A 95 -4.08 -3.13 15.78
N ASP A 96 -2.88 -3.71 15.63
CA ASP A 96 -1.62 -3.09 16.01
C ASP A 96 -1.33 -1.84 15.17
N PHE A 97 -1.61 -1.88 13.88
CA PHE A 97 -1.55 -0.72 13.00
C PHE A 97 -2.54 0.37 13.42
N GLY A 98 -3.81 0.02 13.67
CA GLY A 98 -4.83 0.97 14.09
C GLY A 98 -4.47 1.68 15.40
N ASN A 99 -3.85 0.97 16.33
CA ASN A 99 -3.48 1.49 17.65
C ASN A 99 -2.47 2.64 17.62
N ILE A 100 -1.64 2.78 16.56
CA ILE A 100 -0.72 3.93 16.48
C ILE A 100 -1.47 5.27 16.38
N PHE A 101 -2.67 5.28 15.77
CA PHE A 101 -3.48 6.49 15.59
C PHE A 101 -4.16 6.98 16.89
N ASN A 102 -4.05 6.24 18.00
CA ASN A 102 -4.40 6.72 19.33
C ASN A 102 -3.42 7.81 19.82
N SER A 103 -2.23 7.92 19.20
CA SER A 103 -1.28 8.98 19.51
C SER A 103 -1.77 10.35 19.02
N PRO A 104 -1.75 11.40 19.88
CA PRO A 104 -2.11 12.77 19.47
C PRO A 104 -1.31 13.26 18.25
N ARG A 105 -0.08 12.81 18.10
CA ARG A 105 0.79 13.17 16.96
C ARG A 105 0.21 12.74 15.62
N LEU A 106 -0.57 11.65 15.57
CA LEU A 106 -1.12 11.07 14.35
C LEU A 106 -2.58 11.46 14.06
N GLN A 107 -3.23 12.25 14.93
CA GLN A 107 -4.63 12.63 14.74
C GLN A 107 -4.87 13.50 13.49
N ASN A 108 -3.90 14.35 13.14
CA ASN A 108 -3.97 15.24 11.98
C ASN A 108 -2.87 14.94 10.97
N ILE A 109 -2.49 13.68 10.85
CA ILE A 109 -1.47 13.23 9.92
C ILE A 109 -1.99 13.26 8.47
N ILE A 110 -1.11 13.55 7.54
CA ILE A 110 -1.36 13.45 6.10
C ILE A 110 -0.74 12.14 5.64
N LEU A 111 -1.53 11.26 5.08
CA LEU A 111 -1.01 10.02 4.49
C LEU A 111 -0.37 10.34 3.13
N CYS A 112 0.71 9.64 2.79
CA CYS A 112 1.36 9.71 1.50
C CYS A 112 1.70 8.29 1.04
N ALA A 113 1.27 7.94 -0.19
CA ALA A 113 1.60 6.67 -0.83
C ALA A 113 1.79 6.87 -2.34
N HIS A 114 2.17 5.83 -3.05
CA HIS A 114 2.22 5.83 -4.51
C HIS A 114 1.02 5.07 -5.06
N ASN A 115 0.13 5.74 -5.77
CA ASN A 115 -1.21 5.23 -6.14
C ASN A 115 -2.10 4.89 -4.93
N GLY A 116 -1.78 5.43 -3.76
CA GLY A 116 -2.41 5.04 -2.50
C GLY A 116 -3.84 5.53 -2.34
N LYS A 117 -4.25 6.60 -3.01
CA LYS A 117 -5.64 7.06 -3.00
C LYS A 117 -6.59 6.07 -3.68
N GLU A 118 -6.09 5.34 -4.68
CA GLU A 118 -6.86 4.32 -5.40
C GLU A 118 -6.65 2.91 -4.81
N PHE A 119 -5.51 2.66 -4.17
CA PHE A 119 -5.15 1.34 -3.67
C PHE A 119 -5.01 1.29 -2.14
N ASP A 120 -3.89 1.73 -1.56
CA ASP A 120 -3.53 1.47 -0.15
C ASP A 120 -4.58 1.96 0.85
N PHE A 121 -5.01 3.22 0.73
CA PHE A 121 -5.91 3.82 1.72
C PHE A 121 -7.29 3.16 1.73
N PRO A 122 -7.98 2.97 0.57
CA PRO A 122 -9.23 2.25 0.55
C PRO A 122 -9.08 0.75 0.88
N TRP A 123 -7.94 0.14 0.56
CA TRP A 123 -7.65 -1.24 0.92
C TRP A 123 -7.63 -1.43 2.44
N ILE A 124 -6.81 -0.65 3.15
CA ILE A 124 -6.71 -0.67 4.61
C ILE A 124 -8.10 -0.43 5.24
N ALA A 125 -8.82 0.60 4.79
CA ALA A 125 -10.14 0.91 5.33
C ALA A 125 -11.13 -0.25 5.15
N ARG A 126 -11.18 -0.87 3.97
CA ARG A 126 -12.05 -2.03 3.69
C ARG A 126 -11.66 -3.23 4.53
N ARG A 127 -10.35 -3.56 4.62
CA ARG A 127 -9.90 -4.71 5.42
C ARG A 127 -10.16 -4.52 6.91
N MET A 128 -10.02 -3.29 7.42
CA MET A 128 -10.41 -2.99 8.80
C MET A 128 -11.88 -3.27 9.04
N LEU A 129 -12.79 -2.80 8.17
CA LEU A 129 -14.22 -3.09 8.28
C LEU A 129 -14.53 -4.59 8.20
N ILE A 130 -13.90 -5.31 7.27
CA ILE A 130 -14.07 -6.76 7.12
C ILE A 130 -13.63 -7.50 8.41
N ASN A 131 -12.57 -7.02 9.07
CA ASN A 131 -12.07 -7.60 10.32
C ASN A 131 -12.78 -7.07 11.59
N GLY A 132 -13.81 -6.23 11.44
CA GLY A 132 -14.65 -5.73 12.54
C GLY A 132 -14.08 -4.51 13.26
N PHE A 133 -13.14 -3.79 12.66
CA PHE A 133 -12.55 -2.55 13.19
C PHE A 133 -13.13 -1.31 12.50
N GLN A 134 -13.22 -0.22 13.25
CA GLN A 134 -13.42 1.10 12.63
C GLN A 134 -12.08 1.64 12.10
N PRO A 135 -12.02 2.08 10.84
CA PRO A 135 -10.83 2.72 10.32
C PRO A 135 -10.46 3.97 11.12
N PRO A 136 -9.18 4.22 11.42
CA PRO A 136 -8.73 5.48 12.03
C PRO A 136 -9.14 6.71 11.21
N VAL A 137 -9.26 7.86 11.87
CA VAL A 137 -9.73 9.12 11.26
C VAL A 137 -9.09 9.45 9.90
N PRO A 138 -7.77 9.29 9.69
CA PRO A 138 -7.16 9.56 8.38
C PRO A 138 -7.71 8.69 7.25
N PHE A 139 -8.18 7.48 7.55
CA PHE A 139 -8.75 6.55 6.56
C PHE A 139 -10.26 6.70 6.37
N GLN A 140 -10.92 7.55 7.16
CA GLN A 140 -12.36 7.81 7.05
C GLN A 140 -12.64 8.81 5.93
N THR A 141 -12.48 8.36 4.70
CA THR A 141 -12.71 9.18 3.49
C THR A 141 -14.12 8.99 2.90
N PHE A 142 -14.99 8.30 3.62
CA PHE A 142 -16.36 8.01 3.19
C PHE A 142 -17.12 9.30 2.81
N GLY A 143 -17.75 9.29 1.64
CA GLY A 143 -18.53 10.40 1.12
C GLY A 143 -17.72 11.60 0.61
N LYS A 144 -16.40 11.59 0.75
CA LYS A 144 -15.52 12.64 0.21
C LYS A 144 -15.25 12.42 -1.27
N LYS A 145 -15.21 13.51 -2.01
CA LYS A 145 -14.74 13.50 -3.40
C LYS A 145 -13.20 13.43 -3.42
N PRO A 146 -12.56 12.93 -4.50
CA PRO A 146 -11.10 12.79 -4.56
C PRO A 146 -10.32 14.06 -4.19
N TRP A 147 -10.80 15.23 -4.58
CA TRP A 147 -10.17 16.52 -4.27
C TRP A 147 -10.41 17.05 -2.85
N GLU A 148 -11.33 16.43 -2.10
CA GLU A 148 -11.58 16.74 -0.69
C GLU A 148 -10.69 15.89 0.25
N ILE A 149 -9.97 14.91 -0.31
CA ILE A 149 -9.05 14.05 0.42
C ILE A 149 -7.68 14.72 0.43
N SER A 150 -7.26 15.19 1.60
CA SER A 150 -6.00 15.92 1.80
C SER A 150 -4.74 15.05 1.75
N HIS A 151 -4.88 13.74 1.58
CA HIS A 151 -3.75 12.83 1.47
C HIS A 151 -2.98 13.04 0.17
N LEU A 152 -1.70 12.71 0.22
CA LEU A 152 -0.78 12.84 -0.89
C LEU A 152 -0.66 11.51 -1.62
N ASP A 153 -0.55 11.61 -2.93
CA ASP A 153 -0.31 10.50 -3.82
C ASP A 153 0.72 10.92 -4.85
N THR A 154 1.89 10.30 -4.83
CA THR A 154 3.00 10.71 -5.71
C THR A 154 2.70 10.45 -7.17
N MET A 155 1.90 9.44 -7.51
CA MET A 155 1.43 9.24 -8.88
C MET A 155 0.48 10.34 -9.32
N GLU A 156 -0.46 10.76 -8.46
CA GLU A 156 -1.38 11.85 -8.75
C GLU A 156 -0.63 13.19 -8.88
N LEU A 157 0.33 13.46 -8.01
CA LEU A 157 1.19 14.65 -8.09
C LEU A 157 1.97 14.71 -9.40
N TRP A 158 2.42 13.56 -9.92
CA TRP A 158 3.13 13.46 -11.18
C TRP A 158 2.26 13.78 -12.40
N LYS A 159 0.98 13.51 -12.32
CA LYS A 159 0.06 13.68 -13.47
C LYS A 159 -0.05 15.13 -13.97
N PHE A 160 0.12 16.13 -13.12
CA PHE A 160 -0.05 17.57 -13.49
C PHE A 160 -1.28 17.86 -14.37
N GLY A 161 -2.37 17.10 -14.17
CA GLY A 161 -3.59 17.21 -14.97
C GLY A 161 -3.67 16.25 -16.17
N ASP A 162 -2.61 15.50 -16.48
CA ASP A 162 -2.66 14.42 -17.47
C ASP A 162 -3.18 13.13 -16.84
N TRP A 163 -4.47 12.91 -16.95
CA TRP A 163 -5.18 11.75 -16.35
C TRP A 163 -4.67 10.38 -16.83
N LYS A 164 -4.01 10.32 -17.98
CA LYS A 164 -3.52 9.08 -18.58
C LYS A 164 -2.07 8.78 -18.23
N SER A 165 -1.40 9.67 -17.54
CA SER A 165 0.00 9.49 -17.14
C SER A 165 0.09 8.61 -15.90
N PHE A 166 0.33 7.32 -16.12
CA PHE A 166 0.64 6.34 -15.07
C PHE A 166 2.14 6.08 -15.07
N ILE A 167 2.73 6.04 -13.88
CA ILE A 167 4.16 5.79 -13.68
C ILE A 167 4.33 4.88 -12.47
N SER A 168 5.25 3.90 -12.53
CA SER A 168 5.61 3.11 -11.36
C SER A 168 6.52 3.88 -10.42
N LEU A 169 6.54 3.50 -9.14
CA LEU A 169 7.45 4.08 -8.14
C LEU A 169 8.92 3.88 -8.55
N GLU A 170 9.25 2.70 -9.07
CA GLU A 170 10.58 2.35 -9.57
C GLU A 170 11.03 3.30 -10.70
N LEU A 171 10.19 3.48 -11.74
CA LEU A 171 10.51 4.38 -12.84
C LEU A 171 10.65 5.83 -12.35
N MET A 172 9.78 6.27 -11.43
CA MET A 172 9.84 7.60 -10.86
C MET A 172 11.12 7.79 -10.03
N ALA A 173 11.52 6.81 -9.24
CA ALA A 173 12.78 6.82 -8.51
C ALA A 173 13.98 6.93 -9.47
N HIS A 174 13.98 6.15 -10.55
CA HIS A 174 15.02 6.19 -11.57
C HIS A 174 15.18 7.59 -12.18
N ILE A 175 14.09 8.21 -12.65
CA ILE A 175 14.17 9.55 -13.29
C ILE A 175 14.56 10.64 -12.29
N PHE A 176 14.22 10.52 -11.02
CA PHE A 176 14.64 11.47 -9.97
C PHE A 176 16.04 11.19 -9.40
N GLY A 177 16.73 10.13 -9.84
CA GLY A 177 18.02 9.72 -9.31
C GLY A 177 17.96 9.32 -7.84
N VAL A 178 16.83 8.75 -7.40
CA VAL A 178 16.69 8.13 -6.08
C VAL A 178 17.31 6.74 -6.15
N PRO A 179 18.30 6.43 -5.29
CA PRO A 179 18.86 5.09 -5.24
C PRO A 179 17.79 4.09 -4.83
N THR A 180 17.52 3.12 -5.68
CA THR A 180 16.74 1.94 -5.32
C THR A 180 17.69 0.77 -5.23
N PRO A 181 17.72 0.00 -4.14
CA PRO A 181 18.39 -1.29 -4.14
C PRO A 181 17.85 -2.11 -5.31
N LYS A 182 18.73 -2.85 -5.98
CA LYS A 182 18.25 -3.86 -6.93
C LYS A 182 17.58 -4.95 -6.10
N ASP A 183 16.27 -4.91 -6.05
CA ASP A 183 15.49 -5.96 -5.44
C ASP A 183 15.30 -7.11 -6.42
N ASP A 184 15.29 -8.30 -5.89
CA ASP A 184 15.03 -9.54 -6.60
C ASP A 184 13.52 -9.89 -6.56
N ILE A 185 12.69 -8.97 -6.07
CA ILE A 185 11.24 -9.14 -5.98
C ILE A 185 10.50 -7.90 -6.49
N ASP A 186 9.33 -8.12 -7.01
CA ASP A 186 8.33 -7.11 -7.35
C ASP A 186 6.95 -7.52 -6.83
N GLY A 187 5.98 -6.59 -6.89
CA GLY A 187 4.63 -6.82 -6.35
C GLY A 187 3.92 -8.05 -6.91
N SER A 188 4.25 -8.52 -8.12
CA SER A 188 3.65 -9.73 -8.71
C SER A 188 4.14 -11.01 -8.06
N MET A 189 5.34 -11.00 -7.47
CA MET A 189 5.98 -12.14 -6.81
C MET A 189 5.56 -12.31 -5.35
N VAL A 190 4.97 -11.30 -4.73
CA VAL A 190 4.63 -11.30 -3.29
C VAL A 190 3.78 -12.50 -2.87
N ALA A 191 2.79 -12.87 -3.68
CA ALA A 191 1.94 -14.03 -3.37
C ALA A 191 2.71 -15.35 -3.42
N GLU A 192 3.63 -15.52 -4.38
CA GLU A 192 4.49 -16.71 -4.49
C GLU A 192 5.44 -16.80 -3.29
N ILE A 193 6.16 -15.71 -2.98
CA ILE A 193 7.08 -15.65 -1.84
C ILE A 193 6.35 -15.96 -0.53
N TYR A 194 5.15 -15.39 -0.35
CA TYR A 194 4.36 -15.62 0.85
C TYR A 194 3.86 -17.06 0.98
N TYR A 195 3.27 -17.62 -0.09
CA TYR A 195 2.61 -18.92 -0.01
C TYR A 195 3.56 -20.10 -0.27
N GLN A 196 4.55 -19.95 -1.16
CA GLN A 196 5.45 -21.04 -1.57
C GLN A 196 6.77 -21.00 -0.78
N GLU A 197 7.47 -19.85 -0.79
CA GLU A 197 8.76 -19.72 -0.13
C GLU A 197 8.62 -19.54 1.39
N LYS A 198 7.46 -19.05 1.88
CA LYS A 198 7.20 -18.75 3.30
C LYS A 198 8.15 -17.70 3.87
N ASP A 199 8.63 -16.78 3.04
CA ASP A 199 9.59 -15.76 3.42
C ASP A 199 8.91 -14.38 3.59
N LEU A 200 8.11 -14.27 4.66
CA LEU A 200 7.44 -13.01 5.00
C LEU A 200 8.46 -11.90 5.32
N GLN A 201 9.63 -12.23 5.87
CA GLN A 201 10.63 -11.23 6.22
C GLN A 201 11.18 -10.51 4.98
N ARG A 202 11.40 -11.22 3.89
CA ARG A 202 11.82 -10.65 2.60
C ARG A 202 10.77 -9.68 2.04
N ILE A 203 9.47 -10.00 2.21
CA ILE A 203 8.37 -9.10 1.82
C ILE A 203 8.35 -7.84 2.69
N VAL A 204 8.59 -7.96 4.00
CA VAL A 204 8.68 -6.79 4.90
C VAL A 204 9.81 -5.87 4.50
N GLU A 205 10.99 -6.42 4.19
CA GLU A 205 12.14 -5.63 3.74
C GLU A 205 11.86 -4.91 2.43
N TYR A 206 11.16 -5.55 1.50
CA TYR A 206 10.71 -4.95 0.25
C TYR A 206 9.75 -3.77 0.51
N CYS A 207 8.69 -3.97 1.29
CA CYS A 207 7.73 -2.93 1.65
C CYS A 207 8.39 -1.73 2.38
N GLU A 208 9.38 -1.99 3.27
CA GLU A 208 10.16 -0.92 3.94
C GLU A 208 11.02 -0.11 2.95
N LYS A 209 11.60 -0.77 1.95
CA LYS A 209 12.36 -0.09 0.90
C LYS A 209 11.46 0.78 0.03
N ASP A 210 10.26 0.31 -0.28
CA ASP A 210 9.28 1.10 -1.02
C ASP A 210 8.84 2.34 -0.25
N VAL A 211 8.65 2.26 1.06
CA VAL A 211 8.38 3.43 1.92
C VAL A 211 9.53 4.43 1.90
N LEU A 212 10.80 3.99 1.96
CA LEU A 212 11.97 4.87 1.87
C LEU A 212 12.08 5.51 0.48
N THR A 213 11.87 4.73 -0.57
CA THR A 213 11.87 5.18 -1.96
C THR A 213 10.78 6.22 -2.20
N LEU A 214 9.57 5.97 -1.74
CA LEU A 214 8.43 6.88 -1.79
C LEU A 214 8.73 8.22 -1.10
N ALA A 215 9.29 8.18 0.11
CA ALA A 215 9.66 9.38 0.85
C ALA A 215 10.73 10.19 0.10
N ASN A 216 11.70 9.53 -0.50
CA ASN A 216 12.76 10.17 -1.28
C ASN A 216 12.26 10.73 -2.62
N VAL A 217 11.38 10.03 -3.32
CA VAL A 217 10.69 10.54 -4.51
C VAL A 217 9.90 11.80 -4.16
N PHE A 218 9.14 11.80 -3.07
CA PHE A 218 8.41 12.97 -2.60
C PHE A 218 9.35 14.14 -2.27
N ARG A 219 10.51 13.87 -1.63
CA ARG A 219 11.54 14.88 -1.36
C ARG A 219 12.11 15.48 -2.66
N LYS A 220 12.39 14.65 -3.66
CA LYS A 220 12.85 15.12 -4.97
C LYS A 220 11.82 16.00 -5.69
N MET A 221 10.53 15.66 -5.61
CA MET A 221 9.46 16.55 -6.09
C MET A 221 9.46 17.90 -5.38
N ARG A 222 9.88 17.96 -4.13
CA ARG A 222 10.06 19.18 -3.34
C ARG A 222 11.40 19.87 -3.57
N GLN A 223 12.31 19.30 -4.36
CA GLN A 223 13.70 19.77 -4.57
C GLN A 223 14.48 19.84 -3.23
N GLU A 224 14.37 18.80 -2.44
CA GLU A 224 15.05 18.60 -1.15
C GLU A 224 16.04 17.44 -1.24
N ASP A 225 16.98 17.37 -0.28
CA ASP A 225 17.95 16.29 -0.18
C ASP A 225 17.31 14.96 0.21
N LEU A 226 17.96 13.86 -0.14
CA LEU A 226 17.49 12.52 0.18
C LEU A 226 17.54 12.24 1.69
N LEU A 227 16.63 11.40 2.14
CA LEU A 227 16.60 10.82 3.47
C LEU A 227 17.41 9.54 3.54
N THR A 228 17.90 9.21 4.73
CA THR A 228 18.41 7.90 5.07
C THR A 228 17.47 7.22 6.05
N LYS A 229 17.44 5.87 6.09
CA LYS A 229 16.71 5.13 7.10
C LYS A 229 17.39 5.33 8.47
N SER A 230 16.60 5.53 9.51
CA SER A 230 17.10 5.45 10.89
C SER A 230 17.52 4.03 11.21
N GLU A 231 18.62 3.86 11.93
CA GLU A 231 19.04 2.58 12.49
C GLU A 231 18.05 2.10 13.57
#